data_31d908bfbeb5edc52afc3d83833286f4
#
_entry.id   31d908bfbeb5edc52afc3d83833286f4
#
_cell.length_a   1.000
_cell.length_b   1.000
_cell.length_c   1.000
_cell.angle_alpha   90.00
_cell.angle_beta   90.00
_cell.angle_gamma   90.00
#
_symmetry.space_group_name_H-M   'P 1'
#
loop_
_entity.id
_entity.type
_entity.pdbx_description
1 polymer ?
#
loop_
_entity_poly.entity_id
_entity_poly.type
_entity_poly.pdbx_seq_one_letter_code
_entity_poly.pdbx_strand_id
1 'polypeptide(L)'
;MEGLYKLLWDRVDHNARRAVDVYLSEVPDFRAAARVDGVRASMLDFAVLLRRREVELAADGSPFTGEDLAVLTAFGEQRGAQGVSTGSGRRVLDLHDVLTLREIHEAAGLHEVGQVTEMIGWLPGNGLAGQNAYLRGFLTGQKRGTPFVKRTQELAAALLEDKAVIPGLPESLELGSADRYLIAVVRFPGEPLPPEERREEIIGALLKRERVPMIWTEPGELVALFPCADPETVRERALGLVRECAELIGRPCATGAASGRVRALADTAGLARRISRVAPVEARPGRLPVMTDVFAELGVARLPQVDEWLRGVARRLESGPDLVTTLDAYYRHDMNRLNTAGALHIHPRTLDYRLRRIRELAGMDAGSYRGVRVLGATVALVLAGRWN
;
A
#
# COMPACT_ATOMS: atom_id res chain seq x y z
N MET A 1 1.10 -21.90 -44.07
CA MET A 1 1.99 -21.79 -42.92
C MET A 1 3.26 -22.60 -43.17
N GLU A 2 4.45 -21.98 -43.12
CA GLU A 2 5.75 -22.60 -43.37
C GLU A 2 6.76 -22.11 -42.34
N GLY A 3 7.96 -22.70 -42.28
CA GLY A 3 9.07 -22.28 -41.41
C GLY A 3 8.71 -22.21 -39.93
N LEU A 4 9.06 -21.11 -39.26
CA LEU A 4 8.81 -20.91 -37.83
C LEU A 4 7.35 -21.11 -37.42
N TYR A 5 6.41 -20.56 -38.18
CA TYR A 5 4.98 -20.65 -37.85
C TYR A 5 4.47 -22.09 -37.88
N LYS A 6 4.97 -22.91 -38.79
CA LYS A 6 4.63 -24.34 -38.85
C LYS A 6 5.22 -25.07 -37.64
N LEU A 7 6.47 -24.78 -37.27
CA LEU A 7 7.14 -25.39 -36.12
C LEU A 7 6.42 -25.04 -34.80
N LEU A 8 5.99 -23.79 -34.65
CA LEU A 8 5.19 -23.35 -33.50
C LEU A 8 3.83 -24.05 -33.46
N TRP A 9 3.14 -24.14 -34.60
CA TRP A 9 1.85 -24.80 -34.73
C TRP A 9 1.91 -26.29 -34.36
N ASP A 10 2.91 -27.00 -34.83
CA ASP A 10 3.11 -28.45 -34.57
C ASP A 10 3.41 -28.71 -33.07
N ARG A 11 3.89 -27.70 -32.35
CA ARG A 11 4.23 -27.78 -30.91
C ARG A 11 3.17 -27.18 -29.97
N VAL A 12 2.06 -26.66 -30.48
CA VAL A 12 1.04 -25.97 -29.67
C VAL A 12 0.58 -26.78 -28.47
N ASP A 13 0.22 -28.05 -28.66
CA ASP A 13 -0.29 -28.91 -27.58
C ASP A 13 0.78 -29.19 -26.50
N HIS A 14 2.04 -29.36 -26.92
CA HIS A 14 3.16 -29.51 -25.99
C HIS A 14 3.42 -28.22 -25.20
N ASN A 15 3.50 -27.10 -25.87
CA ASN A 15 3.77 -25.79 -25.28
C ASN A 15 2.63 -25.37 -24.33
N ALA A 16 1.37 -25.62 -24.70
CA ALA A 16 0.22 -25.32 -23.85
C ALA A 16 0.24 -26.13 -22.54
N ARG A 17 0.55 -27.44 -22.60
CA ARG A 17 0.69 -28.26 -21.37
C ARG A 17 1.80 -27.74 -20.47
N ARG A 18 2.96 -27.46 -21.05
CA ARG A 18 4.12 -26.92 -20.31
C ARG A 18 3.79 -25.58 -19.66
N ALA A 19 3.07 -24.70 -20.37
CA ALA A 19 2.65 -23.41 -19.81
C ALA A 19 1.66 -23.58 -18.65
N VAL A 20 0.66 -24.44 -18.78
CA VAL A 20 -0.28 -24.74 -17.70
C VAL A 20 0.45 -25.31 -16.48
N ASP A 21 1.41 -26.22 -16.67
CA ASP A 21 2.21 -26.75 -15.57
C ASP A 21 3.04 -25.68 -14.87
N VAL A 22 3.62 -24.72 -15.60
CA VAL A 22 4.30 -23.55 -15.03
C VAL A 22 3.33 -22.66 -14.24
N TYR A 23 2.14 -22.36 -14.81
CA TYR A 23 1.13 -21.55 -14.08
C TYR A 23 0.71 -22.23 -12.78
N LEU A 24 0.51 -23.53 -12.77
CA LEU A 24 0.14 -24.29 -11.57
C LEU A 24 1.27 -24.40 -10.57
N SER A 25 2.53 -24.38 -11.00
CA SER A 25 3.69 -24.44 -10.09
C SER A 25 3.98 -23.08 -9.44
N GLU A 26 3.90 -21.98 -10.22
CA GLU A 26 4.32 -20.65 -9.78
C GLU A 26 3.19 -19.79 -9.23
N VAL A 27 1.91 -20.10 -9.55
CA VAL A 27 0.77 -19.26 -9.14
C VAL A 27 -0.15 -20.04 -8.21
N PRO A 28 -0.10 -19.76 -6.88
CA PRO A 28 -0.87 -20.51 -5.87
C PRO A 28 -2.37 -20.54 -6.13
N ASP A 29 -2.97 -19.41 -6.55
CA ASP A 29 -4.40 -19.31 -6.81
C ASP A 29 -4.84 -20.18 -8.01
N PHE A 30 -4.00 -20.27 -9.05
CA PHE A 30 -4.24 -21.15 -10.19
C PHE A 30 -4.16 -22.63 -9.77
N ARG A 31 -3.22 -22.96 -8.91
CA ARG A 31 -3.12 -24.31 -8.30
C ARG A 31 -4.34 -24.64 -7.47
N ALA A 32 -4.85 -23.68 -6.69
CA ALA A 32 -6.06 -23.86 -5.90
C ALA A 32 -7.29 -24.02 -6.78
N ALA A 33 -7.47 -23.19 -7.80
CA ALA A 33 -8.56 -23.25 -8.76
C ALA A 33 -8.57 -24.57 -9.54
N ALA A 34 -7.41 -25.11 -9.91
CA ALA A 34 -7.28 -26.36 -10.64
C ALA A 34 -7.67 -27.62 -9.84
N ARG A 35 -7.94 -27.50 -8.53
CA ARG A 35 -8.53 -28.59 -7.71
C ARG A 35 -10.02 -28.79 -7.96
N VAL A 36 -10.68 -27.81 -8.56
CA VAL A 36 -12.08 -27.92 -8.98
C VAL A 36 -12.13 -28.71 -10.30
N ASP A 37 -13.03 -29.68 -10.37
CA ASP A 37 -13.20 -30.53 -11.54
C ASP A 37 -13.42 -29.70 -12.81
N GLY A 38 -12.73 -30.07 -13.88
CA GLY A 38 -12.82 -29.43 -15.19
C GLY A 38 -12.01 -28.13 -15.33
N VAL A 39 -11.57 -27.48 -14.26
CA VAL A 39 -10.85 -26.19 -14.35
C VAL A 39 -9.49 -26.34 -15.02
N ARG A 40 -8.72 -27.39 -14.68
CA ARG A 40 -7.43 -27.66 -15.34
C ARG A 40 -7.58 -27.95 -16.82
N ALA A 41 -8.60 -28.70 -17.19
CA ALA A 41 -8.92 -28.97 -18.60
C ALA A 41 -9.26 -27.67 -19.34
N SER A 42 -10.12 -26.83 -18.78
CA SER A 42 -10.46 -25.50 -19.32
C SER A 42 -9.24 -24.58 -19.47
N MET A 43 -8.26 -24.66 -18.55
CA MET A 43 -6.99 -23.91 -18.67
C MET A 43 -6.18 -24.41 -19.87
N LEU A 44 -6.12 -25.72 -20.06
CA LEU A 44 -5.39 -26.31 -21.16
C LEU A 44 -6.03 -26.00 -22.51
N ASP A 45 -7.36 -26.17 -22.62
CA ASP A 45 -8.10 -25.86 -23.81
C ASP A 45 -7.90 -24.41 -24.26
N PHE A 46 -7.97 -23.49 -23.31
CA PHE A 46 -7.70 -22.08 -23.57
C PHE A 46 -6.24 -21.82 -23.98
N ALA A 47 -5.28 -22.45 -23.33
CA ALA A 47 -3.87 -22.30 -23.66
C ALA A 47 -3.54 -22.80 -25.06
N VAL A 48 -4.22 -23.89 -25.52
CA VAL A 48 -4.13 -24.41 -26.89
C VAL A 48 -4.77 -23.44 -27.87
N LEU A 49 -6.01 -23.00 -27.58
CA LEU A 49 -6.76 -22.10 -28.46
C LEU A 49 -5.99 -20.78 -28.68
N LEU A 50 -5.49 -20.15 -27.59
CA LEU A 50 -4.78 -18.90 -27.68
C LEU A 50 -3.50 -19.05 -28.54
N ARG A 51 -2.67 -20.06 -28.28
CA ARG A 51 -1.42 -20.28 -29.04
C ARG A 51 -1.67 -20.54 -30.51
N ARG A 52 -2.70 -21.34 -30.85
CA ARG A 52 -3.09 -21.56 -32.25
C ARG A 52 -3.44 -20.24 -32.91
N ARG A 53 -4.27 -19.42 -32.23
CA ARG A 53 -4.73 -18.16 -32.80
C ARG A 53 -3.62 -17.15 -32.95
N GLU A 54 -2.70 -17.06 -31.97
CA GLU A 54 -1.51 -16.20 -32.06
C GLU A 54 -0.61 -16.57 -33.24
N VAL A 55 -0.36 -17.85 -33.45
CA VAL A 55 0.46 -18.34 -34.57
C VAL A 55 -0.21 -18.06 -35.92
N GLU A 56 -1.53 -18.29 -36.06
CA GLU A 56 -2.29 -17.97 -37.25
C GLU A 56 -2.22 -16.51 -37.63
N LEU A 57 -2.56 -15.64 -36.67
CA LEU A 57 -2.62 -14.18 -36.87
C LEU A 57 -1.24 -13.60 -37.14
N ALA A 58 -0.21 -14.07 -36.45
CA ALA A 58 1.16 -13.62 -36.68
C ALA A 58 1.66 -14.05 -38.08
N ALA A 59 1.32 -15.25 -38.54
CA ALA A 59 1.69 -15.72 -39.87
C ALA A 59 1.05 -14.89 -41.01
N ASP A 60 -0.15 -14.37 -40.77
CA ASP A 60 -0.87 -13.51 -41.70
C ASP A 60 -0.60 -12.00 -41.49
N GLY A 61 0.15 -11.65 -40.46
CA GLY A 61 0.37 -10.25 -40.07
C GLY A 61 -0.91 -9.54 -39.59
N SER A 62 -1.96 -10.29 -39.22
CA SER A 62 -3.27 -9.76 -38.88
C SER A 62 -3.41 -9.50 -37.38
N PRO A 63 -4.14 -8.46 -36.94
CA PRO A 63 -4.42 -8.24 -35.53
C PRO A 63 -5.49 -9.17 -34.98
N PHE A 64 -5.64 -9.28 -33.66
CA PHE A 64 -6.79 -9.91 -33.03
C PHE A 64 -8.10 -9.26 -33.50
N THR A 65 -9.06 -10.08 -33.84
CA THR A 65 -10.41 -9.65 -34.22
C THR A 65 -11.23 -9.30 -32.96
N GLY A 66 -12.37 -8.62 -33.12
CA GLY A 66 -13.31 -8.39 -32.03
C GLY A 66 -13.81 -9.69 -31.37
N GLU A 67 -13.94 -10.77 -32.14
CA GLU A 67 -14.34 -12.09 -31.63
C GLU A 67 -13.23 -12.72 -30.80
N ASP A 68 -11.98 -12.66 -31.25
CA ASP A 68 -10.83 -13.14 -30.49
C ASP A 68 -10.73 -12.41 -29.12
N LEU A 69 -10.89 -11.07 -29.13
CA LEU A 69 -10.86 -10.27 -27.91
C LEU A 69 -12.05 -10.57 -26.98
N ALA A 70 -13.22 -10.92 -27.54
CA ALA A 70 -14.37 -11.34 -26.74
C ALA A 70 -14.12 -12.67 -26.02
N VAL A 71 -13.48 -13.65 -26.68
CA VAL A 71 -13.07 -14.93 -26.07
C VAL A 71 -12.08 -14.68 -24.93
N LEU A 72 -11.07 -13.83 -25.14
CA LEU A 72 -10.11 -13.47 -24.09
C LEU A 72 -10.79 -12.79 -22.90
N THR A 73 -11.75 -11.91 -23.17
CA THR A 73 -12.54 -11.23 -22.12
C THR A 73 -13.37 -12.25 -21.32
N ALA A 74 -14.07 -13.17 -21.98
CA ALA A 74 -14.89 -14.19 -21.31
C ALA A 74 -14.05 -15.12 -20.43
N PHE A 75 -12.87 -15.51 -20.93
CA PHE A 75 -11.96 -16.35 -20.14
C PHE A 75 -11.39 -15.59 -18.92
N GLY A 76 -11.02 -14.33 -19.10
CA GLY A 76 -10.64 -13.47 -17.97
C GLY A 76 -11.74 -13.36 -16.93
N GLU A 77 -13.01 -13.13 -17.36
CA GLU A 77 -14.17 -13.04 -16.46
C GLU A 77 -14.36 -14.32 -15.65
N GLN A 78 -14.25 -15.48 -16.29
CA GLN A 78 -14.32 -16.75 -15.59
C GLN A 78 -13.26 -16.88 -14.50
N ARG A 79 -12.00 -16.48 -14.77
CA ARG A 79 -10.91 -16.55 -13.78
C ARG A 79 -11.11 -15.58 -12.63
N GLY A 80 -11.53 -14.35 -12.92
CA GLY A 80 -11.87 -13.37 -11.89
C GLY A 80 -12.99 -13.86 -10.97
N ALA A 81 -14.04 -14.47 -11.53
CA ALA A 81 -15.16 -15.02 -10.77
C ALA A 81 -14.78 -16.23 -9.87
N GLN A 82 -13.69 -16.92 -10.19
CA GLN A 82 -13.13 -18.02 -9.38
C GLN A 82 -12.32 -17.55 -8.17
N GLY A 83 -12.27 -16.24 -7.89
CA GLY A 83 -11.58 -15.67 -6.73
C GLY A 83 -10.05 -15.62 -6.86
N VAL A 84 -9.52 -15.71 -8.10
CA VAL A 84 -8.10 -15.49 -8.36
C VAL A 84 -7.74 -14.04 -7.99
N SER A 85 -6.69 -13.84 -7.19
CA SER A 85 -6.24 -12.51 -6.78
C SER A 85 -5.67 -11.70 -7.95
N THR A 86 -5.67 -10.38 -7.83
CA THR A 86 -5.12 -9.48 -8.85
C THR A 86 -3.63 -9.72 -9.08
N GLY A 87 -2.88 -10.01 -8.01
CA GLY A 87 -1.45 -10.36 -8.10
C GLY A 87 -1.21 -11.63 -8.91
N SER A 88 -2.02 -12.66 -8.69
CA SER A 88 -1.96 -13.93 -9.44
C SER A 88 -2.37 -13.75 -10.90
N GLY A 89 -3.41 -12.95 -11.17
CA GLY A 89 -3.83 -12.61 -12.53
C GLY A 89 -2.72 -11.90 -13.32
N ARG A 90 -2.01 -10.95 -12.70
CA ARG A 90 -0.86 -10.27 -13.30
C ARG A 90 0.30 -11.24 -13.56
N ARG A 91 0.65 -12.06 -12.56
CA ARG A 91 1.76 -13.03 -12.68
C ARG A 91 1.57 -13.99 -13.85
N VAL A 92 0.34 -14.43 -14.11
CA VAL A 92 0.05 -15.32 -15.26
C VAL A 92 0.33 -14.63 -16.58
N LEU A 93 -0.01 -13.35 -16.73
CA LEU A 93 0.29 -12.60 -17.94
C LEU A 93 1.80 -12.42 -18.14
N ASP A 94 2.54 -12.07 -17.08
CA ASP A 94 4.00 -11.97 -17.15
C ASP A 94 4.65 -13.31 -17.53
N LEU A 95 4.14 -14.43 -16.99
CA LEU A 95 4.59 -15.78 -17.34
C LEU A 95 4.24 -16.14 -18.78
N HIS A 96 3.05 -15.74 -19.26
CA HIS A 96 2.64 -15.98 -20.64
C HIS A 96 3.62 -15.34 -21.63
N ASP A 97 3.97 -14.07 -21.43
CA ASP A 97 4.91 -13.35 -22.29
C ASP A 97 6.28 -14.04 -22.33
N VAL A 98 6.81 -14.42 -21.15
CA VAL A 98 8.11 -15.11 -21.05
C VAL A 98 8.07 -16.48 -21.74
N LEU A 99 6.99 -17.24 -21.58
CA LEU A 99 6.84 -18.55 -22.20
C LEU A 99 6.69 -18.45 -23.72
N THR A 100 5.93 -17.48 -24.21
CA THR A 100 5.76 -17.24 -25.65
C THR A 100 7.10 -16.90 -26.31
N LEU A 101 7.90 -15.99 -25.72
CA LEU A 101 9.24 -15.67 -26.21
C LEU A 101 10.17 -16.89 -26.20
N ARG A 102 10.09 -17.71 -25.17
CA ARG A 102 10.86 -18.95 -25.07
C ARG A 102 10.46 -19.97 -26.13
N GLU A 103 9.15 -20.14 -26.36
CA GLU A 103 8.60 -21.04 -27.38
C GLU A 103 9.09 -20.65 -28.80
N ILE A 104 9.11 -19.34 -29.10
CA ILE A 104 9.66 -18.79 -30.36
C ILE A 104 11.14 -19.11 -30.45
N HIS A 105 11.90 -18.85 -29.40
CA HIS A 105 13.34 -19.10 -29.42
C HIS A 105 13.70 -20.61 -29.58
N GLU A 106 12.94 -21.49 -28.91
CA GLU A 106 13.14 -22.95 -29.02
C GLU A 106 12.71 -23.53 -30.38
N ALA A 107 11.82 -22.85 -31.11
CA ALA A 107 11.40 -23.26 -32.45
C ALA A 107 12.30 -22.68 -33.55
N ALA A 108 12.95 -21.57 -33.31
CA ALA A 108 13.72 -20.86 -34.31
C ALA A 108 15.05 -21.56 -34.62
N GLY A 109 15.36 -21.67 -35.92
CA GLY A 109 16.66 -22.06 -36.46
C GLY A 109 17.30 -20.88 -37.20
N LEU A 110 18.46 -21.12 -37.81
CA LEU A 110 19.21 -20.10 -38.56
C LEU A 110 18.45 -19.60 -39.81
N HIS A 111 17.53 -20.40 -40.33
CA HIS A 111 16.76 -20.06 -41.54
C HIS A 111 15.49 -19.26 -41.24
N GLU A 112 15.03 -19.19 -39.98
CA GLU A 112 13.78 -18.57 -39.58
C GLU A 112 13.96 -17.14 -39.02
N VAL A 113 15.16 -16.56 -39.08
CA VAL A 113 15.47 -15.23 -38.48
C VAL A 113 14.51 -14.12 -38.95
N GLY A 114 14.13 -14.13 -40.23
CA GLY A 114 13.14 -13.18 -40.77
C GLY A 114 11.78 -13.31 -40.08
N GLN A 115 11.25 -14.54 -39.99
CA GLN A 115 9.96 -14.84 -39.36
C GLN A 115 9.97 -14.59 -37.84
N VAL A 116 11.11 -14.82 -37.16
CA VAL A 116 11.30 -14.45 -35.76
C VAL A 116 11.16 -12.92 -35.59
N THR A 117 11.76 -12.14 -36.48
CA THR A 117 11.67 -10.68 -36.43
C THR A 117 10.24 -10.20 -36.67
N GLU A 118 9.51 -10.81 -37.61
CA GLU A 118 8.08 -10.53 -37.87
C GLU A 118 7.23 -10.86 -36.65
N MET A 119 7.40 -12.04 -36.07
CA MET A 119 6.66 -12.49 -34.88
C MET A 119 6.93 -11.58 -33.67
N ILE A 120 8.18 -11.24 -33.40
CA ILE A 120 8.54 -10.31 -32.33
C ILE A 120 7.97 -8.92 -32.60
N GLY A 121 7.91 -8.45 -33.86
CA GLY A 121 7.28 -7.19 -34.23
C GLY A 121 5.75 -7.20 -34.04
N TRP A 122 5.11 -8.34 -34.26
CA TRP A 122 3.66 -8.54 -34.11
C TRP A 122 3.20 -8.56 -32.65
N LEU A 123 4.02 -9.16 -31.74
CA LEU A 123 3.65 -9.40 -30.33
C LEU A 123 3.30 -8.13 -29.53
N PRO A 124 4.08 -7.01 -29.54
CA PRO A 124 3.82 -5.90 -28.61
C PRO A 124 2.43 -5.28 -28.76
N GLY A 125 2.01 -5.01 -30.00
CA GLY A 125 0.69 -4.41 -30.26
C GLY A 125 -0.46 -5.36 -29.98
N ASN A 126 -0.37 -6.58 -30.47
CA ASN A 126 -1.44 -7.58 -30.35
C ASN A 126 -1.46 -8.21 -28.95
N GLY A 127 -0.29 -8.50 -28.36
CA GLY A 127 -0.18 -8.97 -26.98
C GLY A 127 -0.82 -7.99 -25.99
N LEU A 128 -0.55 -6.70 -26.15
CA LEU A 128 -1.17 -5.66 -25.29
C LEU A 128 -2.71 -5.61 -25.48
N ALA A 129 -3.22 -5.74 -26.71
CA ALA A 129 -4.66 -5.77 -26.97
C ALA A 129 -5.32 -7.00 -26.33
N GLY A 130 -4.70 -8.18 -26.45
CA GLY A 130 -5.15 -9.43 -25.84
C GLY A 130 -5.13 -9.36 -24.31
N GLN A 131 -4.02 -8.91 -23.71
CA GLN A 131 -3.90 -8.73 -22.27
C GLN A 131 -4.96 -7.75 -21.72
N ASN A 132 -5.19 -6.63 -22.40
CA ASN A 132 -6.21 -5.66 -21.99
C ASN A 132 -7.63 -6.26 -22.07
N ALA A 133 -7.93 -7.08 -23.07
CA ALA A 133 -9.21 -7.77 -23.18
C ALA A 133 -9.39 -8.76 -22.03
N TYR A 134 -8.40 -9.62 -21.78
CA TYR A 134 -8.40 -10.55 -20.66
C TYR A 134 -8.58 -9.82 -19.32
N LEU A 135 -7.81 -8.74 -19.06
CA LEU A 135 -7.87 -7.96 -17.81
C LEU A 135 -9.24 -7.30 -17.60
N ARG A 136 -9.86 -6.75 -18.65
CA ARG A 136 -11.23 -6.20 -18.53
C ARG A 136 -12.22 -7.27 -18.05
N GLY A 137 -12.17 -8.46 -18.66
CA GLY A 137 -12.98 -9.59 -18.22
C GLY A 137 -12.67 -10.01 -16.78
N PHE A 138 -11.40 -10.16 -16.47
CA PHE A 138 -10.93 -10.55 -15.13
C PHE A 138 -11.45 -9.61 -14.02
N LEU A 139 -11.34 -8.30 -14.21
CA LEU A 139 -11.87 -7.32 -13.26
C LEU A 139 -13.40 -7.38 -13.13
N THR A 140 -14.09 -7.67 -14.25
CA THR A 140 -15.55 -7.88 -14.22
C THR A 140 -15.93 -9.11 -13.41
N GLY A 141 -15.22 -10.22 -13.61
CA GLY A 141 -15.40 -11.45 -12.83
C GLY A 141 -15.09 -11.28 -11.35
N GLN A 142 -14.02 -10.56 -11.03
CA GLN A 142 -13.65 -10.28 -9.64
C GLN A 142 -14.72 -9.52 -8.85
N LYS A 143 -15.51 -8.66 -9.49
CA LYS A 143 -16.63 -7.98 -8.82
C LYS A 143 -17.64 -8.98 -8.23
N ARG A 144 -17.74 -10.17 -8.80
CA ARG A 144 -18.65 -11.24 -8.34
C ARG A 144 -17.97 -12.20 -7.36
N GLY A 145 -16.67 -12.48 -7.53
CA GLY A 145 -15.96 -13.53 -6.79
C GLY A 145 -15.19 -13.03 -5.56
N THR A 146 -14.86 -11.74 -5.50
CA THR A 146 -14.02 -11.18 -4.42
C THR A 146 -14.66 -9.95 -3.79
N PRO A 147 -14.82 -9.90 -2.44
CA PRO A 147 -15.38 -8.75 -1.75
C PRO A 147 -14.65 -7.45 -2.07
N PHE A 148 -15.39 -6.35 -2.12
CA PHE A 148 -14.85 -5.01 -2.43
C PHE A 148 -13.71 -4.62 -1.48
N VAL A 149 -13.87 -4.88 -0.18
CA VAL A 149 -12.85 -4.63 0.85
C VAL A 149 -11.54 -5.35 0.51
N LYS A 150 -11.61 -6.64 0.17
CA LYS A 150 -10.42 -7.44 -0.14
C LYS A 150 -9.68 -6.93 -1.39
N ARG A 151 -10.43 -6.59 -2.45
CA ARG A 151 -9.85 -6.00 -3.67
C ARG A 151 -9.16 -4.66 -3.41
N THR A 152 -9.73 -3.85 -2.51
CA THR A 152 -9.14 -2.57 -2.10
C THR A 152 -7.83 -2.78 -1.32
N GLN A 153 -7.78 -3.79 -0.44
CA GLN A 153 -6.57 -4.18 0.28
C GLN A 153 -5.47 -4.71 -0.67
N GLU A 154 -5.84 -5.53 -1.66
CA GLU A 154 -4.90 -6.01 -2.69
C GLU A 154 -4.29 -4.85 -3.48
N LEU A 155 -5.10 -3.86 -3.87
CA LEU A 155 -4.60 -2.65 -4.52
C LEU A 155 -3.64 -1.88 -3.61
N ALA A 156 -3.99 -1.68 -2.35
CA ALA A 156 -3.12 -1.00 -1.39
C ALA A 156 -1.78 -1.74 -1.20
N ALA A 157 -1.80 -3.06 -1.09
CA ALA A 157 -0.61 -3.89 -0.98
C ALA A 157 0.29 -3.75 -2.23
N ALA A 158 -0.28 -3.85 -3.44
CA ALA A 158 0.47 -3.71 -4.68
C ALA A 158 1.14 -2.33 -4.80
N LEU A 159 0.43 -1.25 -4.44
CA LEU A 159 0.96 0.11 -4.43
C LEU A 159 2.10 0.27 -3.42
N LEU A 160 1.97 -0.30 -2.22
CA LEU A 160 2.98 -0.19 -1.14
C LEU A 160 4.24 -1.05 -1.39
N GLU A 161 4.15 -2.05 -2.25
CA GLU A 161 5.27 -2.89 -2.66
C GLU A 161 5.92 -2.41 -3.97
N ASP A 162 5.50 -1.24 -4.49
CA ASP A 162 5.92 -0.68 -5.79
C ASP A 162 5.75 -1.69 -6.95
N LYS A 163 4.79 -2.63 -6.80
CA LYS A 163 4.44 -3.61 -7.83
C LYS A 163 3.58 -2.97 -8.91
N ALA A 164 3.71 -3.49 -10.12
CA ALA A 164 2.87 -3.07 -11.22
C ALA A 164 1.39 -3.39 -10.91
N VAL A 165 0.57 -2.35 -10.84
CA VAL A 165 -0.88 -2.47 -10.67
C VAL A 165 -1.51 -2.92 -11.98
N ILE A 166 -2.50 -3.82 -11.91
CA ILE A 166 -3.28 -4.22 -13.09
C ILE A 166 -3.96 -2.97 -13.68
N PRO A 167 -3.77 -2.69 -14.99
CA PRO A 167 -4.47 -1.61 -15.64
C PRO A 167 -5.98 -1.70 -15.47
N GLY A 168 -6.62 -0.59 -15.10
CA GLY A 168 -8.06 -0.52 -14.87
C GLY A 168 -8.53 -1.00 -13.49
N LEU A 169 -7.66 -1.52 -12.61
CA LEU A 169 -8.06 -1.93 -11.27
C LEU A 169 -8.53 -0.75 -10.41
N PRO A 170 -7.81 0.40 -10.33
CA PRO A 170 -8.29 1.56 -9.56
C PRO A 170 -9.65 2.05 -10.06
N GLU A 171 -9.83 2.17 -11.36
CA GLU A 171 -11.08 2.58 -12.01
C GLU A 171 -12.22 1.59 -11.73
N SER A 172 -11.94 0.29 -11.75
CA SER A 172 -12.92 -0.77 -11.44
C SER A 172 -13.41 -0.74 -10.00
N LEU A 173 -12.62 -0.16 -9.10
CA LEU A 173 -12.94 0.05 -7.69
C LEU A 173 -13.52 1.43 -7.42
N GLU A 174 -13.67 2.27 -8.46
CA GLU A 174 -14.05 3.69 -8.33
C GLU A 174 -13.11 4.44 -7.36
N LEU A 175 -11.86 4.01 -7.32
CA LEU A 175 -10.79 4.66 -6.56
C LEU A 175 -9.97 5.52 -7.55
N GLY A 176 -9.71 6.76 -7.19
CA GLY A 176 -8.90 7.63 -8.02
C GLY A 176 -7.48 7.07 -8.20
N SER A 177 -6.92 7.16 -9.40
CA SER A 177 -5.50 6.97 -9.65
C SER A 177 -4.82 8.33 -9.76
N ALA A 178 -3.57 8.44 -9.28
CA ALA A 178 -2.80 9.67 -9.34
C ALA A 178 -1.30 9.36 -9.42
N ASP A 179 -0.54 10.32 -9.94
CA ASP A 179 0.92 10.23 -9.96
C ASP A 179 1.54 10.40 -8.57
N ARG A 180 0.76 10.92 -7.62
CA ARG A 180 1.19 11.20 -6.25
C ARG A 180 0.12 10.77 -5.25
N TYR A 181 0.57 10.30 -4.08
CA TYR A 181 -0.28 9.92 -2.96
C TYR A 181 0.20 10.58 -1.68
N LEU A 182 -0.75 10.94 -0.81
CA LEU A 182 -0.53 11.14 0.62
C LEU A 182 -0.80 9.80 1.31
N ILE A 183 0.19 9.26 2.00
CA ILE A 183 0.05 8.04 2.80
C ILE A 183 -0.14 8.44 4.26
N ALA A 184 -1.25 7.99 4.85
CA ALA A 184 -1.53 8.14 6.26
C ALA A 184 -1.38 6.78 6.95
N VAL A 185 -0.61 6.76 8.06
CA VAL A 185 -0.40 5.58 8.92
C VAL A 185 -1.06 5.84 10.26
N VAL A 186 -1.89 4.90 10.70
CA VAL A 186 -2.51 4.89 12.05
C VAL A 186 -1.94 3.69 12.78
N ARG A 187 -1.17 3.92 13.82
CA ARG A 187 -0.51 2.88 14.62
C ARG A 187 -1.17 2.76 16.01
N PHE A 188 -1.49 1.55 16.42
CA PHE A 188 -2.04 1.22 17.73
C PHE A 188 -0.97 0.52 18.57
N PRO A 189 -0.25 1.22 19.46
CA PRO A 189 0.83 0.63 20.23
C PRO A 189 0.32 -0.28 21.36
N GLY A 190 1.08 -1.33 21.66
CA GLY A 190 0.92 -2.12 22.89
C GLY A 190 -0.06 -3.28 22.86
N GLU A 191 -0.80 -3.51 21.76
CA GLU A 191 -1.76 -4.62 21.70
C GLU A 191 -1.84 -5.27 20.31
N PRO A 192 -2.25 -6.55 20.23
CA PRO A 192 -2.42 -7.25 18.97
C PRO A 192 -3.50 -6.59 18.11
N LEU A 193 -3.38 -6.78 16.80
CA LEU A 193 -4.42 -6.39 15.83
C LEU A 193 -5.77 -7.02 16.19
N PRO A 194 -6.88 -6.34 15.88
CA PRO A 194 -8.20 -6.98 15.92
C PRO A 194 -8.24 -8.26 15.05
N PRO A 195 -9.12 -9.23 15.34
CA PRO A 195 -9.35 -10.37 14.46
C PRO A 195 -9.64 -9.97 13.01
N GLU A 196 -9.36 -10.84 12.06
CA GLU A 196 -9.45 -10.53 10.63
C GLU A 196 -10.83 -10.01 10.21
N GLU A 197 -11.91 -10.67 10.69
CA GLU A 197 -13.28 -10.24 10.41
C GLU A 197 -13.53 -8.80 10.88
N ARG A 198 -13.04 -8.46 12.07
CA ARG A 198 -13.19 -7.11 12.62
C ARG A 198 -12.38 -6.07 11.85
N ARG A 199 -11.21 -6.45 11.34
CA ARG A 199 -10.38 -5.58 10.47
C ARG A 199 -11.07 -5.30 9.15
N GLU A 200 -11.73 -6.29 8.55
CA GLU A 200 -12.51 -6.12 7.32
C GLU A 200 -13.75 -5.24 7.55
N GLU A 201 -14.46 -5.42 8.66
CA GLU A 201 -15.57 -4.54 9.05
C GLU A 201 -15.14 -3.08 9.18
N ILE A 202 -14.02 -2.82 9.85
CA ILE A 202 -13.46 -1.47 10.02
C ILE A 202 -13.13 -0.86 8.65
N ILE A 203 -12.42 -1.57 7.79
CA ILE A 203 -12.12 -1.08 6.42
C ILE A 203 -13.43 -0.84 5.67
N GLY A 204 -14.41 -1.75 5.76
CA GLY A 204 -15.72 -1.58 5.13
C GLY A 204 -16.46 -0.33 5.60
N ALA A 205 -16.36 0.01 6.88
CA ALA A 205 -16.92 1.24 7.43
C ALA A 205 -16.18 2.48 6.90
N LEU A 206 -14.85 2.49 6.96
CA LEU A 206 -14.02 3.60 6.49
C LEU A 206 -14.19 3.88 4.99
N LEU A 207 -14.36 2.83 4.17
CA LEU A 207 -14.58 2.94 2.72
C LEU A 207 -15.94 3.61 2.36
N LYS A 208 -16.91 3.61 3.27
CA LYS A 208 -18.17 4.36 3.08
C LYS A 208 -17.96 5.87 3.14
N ARG A 209 -16.96 6.31 3.90
CA ARG A 209 -16.60 7.73 4.04
C ARG A 209 -15.58 8.14 3.01
N GLU A 210 -14.50 7.39 2.88
CA GLU A 210 -13.37 7.72 2.01
C GLU A 210 -13.02 6.53 1.13
N ARG A 211 -13.29 6.64 -0.17
CA ARG A 211 -12.96 5.63 -1.16
C ARG A 211 -11.49 5.74 -1.55
N VAL A 212 -10.61 5.19 -0.72
CA VAL A 212 -9.17 5.17 -0.95
C VAL A 212 -8.59 3.79 -0.68
N PRO A 213 -7.50 3.37 -1.35
CA PRO A 213 -6.83 2.13 -1.03
C PRO A 213 -6.35 2.15 0.42
N MET A 214 -6.65 1.08 1.17
CA MET A 214 -6.20 0.95 2.56
C MET A 214 -5.98 -0.51 2.93
N ILE A 215 -5.06 -0.75 3.86
CA ILE A 215 -4.68 -2.09 4.29
C ILE A 215 -4.19 -2.09 5.74
N TRP A 216 -4.49 -3.17 6.47
CA TRP A 216 -3.83 -3.48 7.72
C TRP A 216 -2.46 -4.11 7.49
N THR A 217 -1.45 -3.63 8.20
CA THR A 217 -0.09 -4.18 8.18
C THR A 217 0.37 -4.47 9.60
N GLU A 218 1.21 -5.51 9.75
CA GLU A 218 1.86 -5.80 11.03
C GLU A 218 2.94 -4.74 11.35
N PRO A 219 3.17 -4.41 12.62
CA PRO A 219 2.59 -4.98 13.87
C PRO A 219 1.40 -4.20 14.46
N GLY A 220 0.47 -3.73 13.71
CA GLY A 220 -0.71 -3.02 14.24
C GLY A 220 -0.91 -1.65 13.63
N GLU A 221 -0.81 -1.57 12.30
CA GLU A 221 -0.92 -0.33 11.55
C GLU A 221 -2.01 -0.43 10.48
N LEU A 222 -2.88 0.57 10.41
CA LEU A 222 -3.69 0.83 9.22
C LEU A 222 -2.96 1.83 8.34
N VAL A 223 -2.79 1.50 7.06
CA VAL A 223 -2.18 2.37 6.05
C VAL A 223 -3.25 2.73 5.03
N ALA A 224 -3.49 4.02 4.80
CA ALA A 224 -4.42 4.54 3.81
C ALA A 224 -3.68 5.44 2.80
N LEU A 225 -3.99 5.28 1.51
CA LEU A 225 -3.32 5.95 0.41
C LEU A 225 -4.29 6.91 -0.30
N PHE A 226 -4.12 8.20 -0.09
CA PHE A 226 -4.97 9.24 -0.68
C PHE A 226 -4.36 9.73 -2.00
N PRO A 227 -4.99 9.46 -3.15
CA PRO A 227 -4.54 10.02 -4.41
C PRO A 227 -4.70 11.55 -4.40
N CYS A 228 -3.67 12.28 -4.80
CA CYS A 228 -3.66 13.74 -4.76
C CYS A 228 -2.69 14.36 -5.77
N ALA A 229 -3.00 15.53 -6.26
CA ALA A 229 -2.05 16.41 -6.96
C ALA A 229 -1.22 17.20 -5.93
N ASP A 230 -1.89 17.77 -4.93
CA ASP A 230 -1.30 18.47 -3.81
C ASP A 230 -1.68 17.78 -2.48
N PRO A 231 -0.71 17.35 -1.64
CA PRO A 231 -0.96 16.68 -0.38
C PRO A 231 -1.81 17.48 0.62
N GLU A 232 -1.72 18.81 0.62
CA GLU A 232 -2.46 19.64 1.56
C GLU A 232 -3.97 19.59 1.31
N THR A 233 -4.39 19.40 0.06
CA THR A 233 -5.81 19.32 -0.32
C THR A 233 -6.54 18.11 0.27
N VAL A 234 -5.83 17.03 0.59
CA VAL A 234 -6.39 15.79 1.12
C VAL A 234 -6.08 15.55 2.60
N ARG A 235 -5.30 16.45 3.22
CA ARG A 235 -4.81 16.28 4.61
C ARG A 235 -5.95 16.24 5.62
N GLU A 236 -6.94 17.12 5.49
CA GLU A 236 -8.12 17.14 6.37
C GLU A 236 -9.00 15.89 6.20
N ARG A 237 -9.16 15.41 4.98
CA ARG A 237 -9.87 14.16 4.69
C ARG A 237 -9.16 12.97 5.33
N ALA A 238 -7.83 12.92 5.19
CA ALA A 238 -6.99 11.89 5.80
C ALA A 238 -7.08 11.93 7.35
N LEU A 239 -7.07 13.12 7.95
CA LEU A 239 -7.27 13.30 9.39
C LEU A 239 -8.68 12.84 9.81
N GLY A 240 -9.70 13.12 9.02
CA GLY A 240 -11.06 12.65 9.24
C GLY A 240 -11.15 11.11 9.29
N LEU A 241 -10.53 10.42 8.33
CA LEU A 241 -10.45 8.96 8.29
C LEU A 241 -9.70 8.39 9.49
N VAL A 242 -8.58 9.01 9.88
CA VAL A 242 -7.79 8.62 11.04
C VAL A 242 -8.60 8.70 12.35
N ARG A 243 -9.36 9.78 12.54
CA ARG A 243 -10.24 9.96 13.70
C ARG A 243 -11.31 8.89 13.76
N GLU A 244 -11.97 8.61 12.64
CA GLU A 244 -12.99 7.56 12.56
C GLU A 244 -12.40 6.17 12.84
N CYS A 245 -11.19 5.88 12.32
CA CYS A 245 -10.48 4.65 12.62
C CYS A 245 -10.22 4.49 14.13
N ALA A 246 -9.74 5.56 14.79
CA ALA A 246 -9.51 5.56 16.23
C ALA A 246 -10.81 5.35 17.03
N GLU A 247 -11.90 5.97 16.62
CA GLU A 247 -13.24 5.81 17.22
C GLU A 247 -13.77 4.36 17.06
N LEU A 248 -13.64 3.77 15.85
CA LEU A 248 -14.09 2.39 15.58
C LEU A 248 -13.32 1.33 16.37
N ILE A 249 -12.05 1.59 16.66
CA ILE A 249 -11.20 0.71 17.46
C ILE A 249 -11.36 0.98 18.95
N GLY A 250 -11.68 2.23 19.32
CA GLY A 250 -11.87 2.65 20.72
C GLY A 250 -10.56 2.75 21.51
N ARG A 251 -9.42 2.97 20.84
CA ARG A 251 -8.09 3.05 21.47
C ARG A 251 -7.29 4.24 21.03
N PRO A 252 -6.40 4.75 21.90
CA PRO A 252 -5.42 5.77 21.49
C PRO A 252 -4.51 5.26 20.37
N CYS A 253 -4.19 6.14 19.44
CA CYS A 253 -3.32 5.83 18.33
C CYS A 253 -2.29 6.93 18.08
N ALA A 254 -1.19 6.55 17.47
CA ALA A 254 -0.20 7.49 16.92
C ALA A 254 -0.34 7.52 15.41
N THR A 255 -0.18 8.69 14.81
CA THR A 255 -0.40 8.89 13.39
C THR A 255 0.80 9.53 12.73
N GLY A 256 0.96 9.29 11.43
CA GLY A 256 2.01 9.92 10.65
C GLY A 256 1.64 9.94 9.18
N ALA A 257 2.03 10.99 8.47
CA ALA A 257 1.79 11.06 7.05
C ALA A 257 3.04 11.50 6.26
N ALA A 258 3.12 11.02 5.05
CA ALA A 258 4.12 11.44 4.08
C ALA A 258 3.52 11.43 2.68
N SER A 259 4.04 12.26 1.78
CA SER A 259 3.61 12.28 0.38
C SER A 259 4.72 11.87 -0.55
N GLY A 260 4.38 11.09 -1.58
CA GLY A 260 5.33 10.60 -2.55
C GLY A 260 4.71 10.31 -3.90
N ARG A 261 5.57 10.10 -4.90
CA ARG A 261 5.14 9.66 -6.25
C ARG A 261 4.80 8.17 -6.22
N VAL A 262 3.93 7.75 -7.12
CA VAL A 262 3.47 6.35 -7.26
C VAL A 262 4.61 5.33 -7.36
N ARG A 263 5.78 5.71 -7.88
CA ARG A 263 6.94 4.82 -8.03
C ARG A 263 7.85 4.74 -6.78
N ALA A 264 7.46 5.35 -5.66
CA ALA A 264 8.24 5.42 -4.42
C ALA A 264 7.32 5.34 -3.20
N LEU A 265 6.21 4.60 -3.29
CA LEU A 265 5.23 4.51 -2.20
C LEU A 265 5.72 3.63 -1.06
N ALA A 266 6.55 2.63 -1.33
CA ALA A 266 7.21 1.83 -0.29
C ALA A 266 8.05 2.71 0.64
N ASP A 267 8.93 3.56 0.09
CA ASP A 267 9.75 4.50 0.85
C ASP A 267 8.91 5.57 1.55
N THR A 268 7.87 6.06 0.88
CA THR A 268 6.93 7.04 1.43
C THR A 268 6.19 6.47 2.64
N ALA A 269 5.69 5.24 2.55
CA ALA A 269 5.08 4.53 3.67
C ALA A 269 6.08 4.30 4.81
N GLY A 270 7.32 3.95 4.48
CA GLY A 270 8.42 3.85 5.44
C GLY A 270 8.65 5.16 6.19
N LEU A 271 8.58 6.31 5.53
CA LEU A 271 8.66 7.62 6.17
C LEU A 271 7.46 7.91 7.06
N ALA A 272 6.22 7.68 6.57
CA ALA A 272 5.00 7.88 7.36
C ALA A 272 5.00 7.02 8.63
N ARG A 273 5.48 5.76 8.55
CA ARG A 273 5.68 4.89 9.72
C ARG A 273 6.69 5.45 10.71
N ARG A 274 7.82 5.98 10.25
CA ARG A 274 8.81 6.63 11.14
C ARG A 274 8.22 7.84 11.84
N ILE A 275 7.42 8.64 11.14
CA ILE A 275 6.70 9.77 11.72
C ILE A 275 5.75 9.30 12.81
N SER A 276 4.92 8.27 12.55
CA SER A 276 3.98 7.74 13.54
C SER A 276 4.64 7.18 14.81
N ARG A 277 5.91 6.74 14.70
CA ARG A 277 6.67 6.21 15.85
C ARG A 277 7.19 7.28 16.80
N VAL A 278 7.31 8.51 16.33
CA VAL A 278 7.76 9.64 17.12
C VAL A 278 6.64 10.66 17.41
N ALA A 279 5.48 10.46 16.83
CA ALA A 279 4.28 11.25 17.06
C ALA A 279 3.59 10.84 18.37
N PRO A 280 2.92 11.78 19.07
CA PRO A 280 2.15 11.48 20.28
C PRO A 280 1.07 10.43 20.05
N VAL A 281 0.81 9.62 21.10
CA VAL A 281 -0.32 8.69 21.14
C VAL A 281 -1.52 9.44 21.71
N GLU A 282 -2.57 9.61 20.90
CA GLU A 282 -3.74 10.41 21.27
C GLU A 282 -5.03 9.57 21.13
N ALA A 283 -5.96 9.73 22.06
CA ALA A 283 -7.27 9.08 21.98
C ALA A 283 -8.11 9.65 20.80
N ARG A 284 -7.90 10.93 20.49
CA ARG A 284 -8.51 11.61 19.35
C ARG A 284 -7.46 12.50 18.68
N PRO A 285 -6.85 12.06 17.59
CA PRO A 285 -5.82 12.82 16.89
C PRO A 285 -6.30 14.22 16.49
N GLY A 286 -5.62 15.24 16.98
CA GLY A 286 -5.93 16.63 16.69
C GLY A 286 -5.41 17.07 15.32
N ARG A 287 -4.31 16.46 14.87
CA ARG A 287 -3.62 16.75 13.60
C ARG A 287 -3.04 15.46 13.00
N LEU A 288 -2.69 15.52 11.74
CA LEU A 288 -1.97 14.46 11.04
C LEU A 288 -0.50 14.90 10.86
N PRO A 289 0.43 14.42 11.72
CA PRO A 289 1.83 14.84 11.68
C PRO A 289 2.51 14.46 10.36
N VAL A 290 3.31 15.39 9.83
CA VAL A 290 4.20 15.18 8.68
C VAL A 290 5.66 15.41 9.12
N MET A 291 6.62 15.19 8.24
CA MET A 291 8.04 15.29 8.56
C MET A 291 8.43 16.65 9.18
N THR A 292 7.85 17.75 8.70
CA THR A 292 8.14 19.10 9.22
C THR A 292 7.69 19.31 10.67
N ASP A 293 6.69 18.56 11.11
CA ASP A 293 6.16 18.65 12.48
C ASP A 293 7.02 17.91 13.51
N VAL A 294 7.79 16.90 13.06
CA VAL A 294 8.53 15.96 13.94
C VAL A 294 9.97 15.70 13.48
N PHE A 295 10.55 16.61 12.71
CA PHE A 295 11.89 16.41 12.13
C PHE A 295 12.99 16.28 13.20
N ALA A 296 12.85 16.97 14.33
CA ALA A 296 13.80 16.92 15.44
C ALA A 296 13.78 15.54 16.10
N GLU A 297 12.59 15.02 16.40
CA GLU A 297 12.36 13.71 16.99
C GLU A 297 12.83 12.56 16.06
N LEU A 298 12.60 12.71 14.75
CA LEU A 298 13.12 11.78 13.75
C LEU A 298 14.65 11.76 13.70
N GLY A 299 15.28 12.92 13.86
CA GLY A 299 16.74 13.05 13.93
C GLY A 299 17.32 12.40 15.19
N VAL A 300 16.73 12.71 16.33
CA VAL A 300 17.10 12.15 17.63
C VAL A 300 17.01 10.64 17.66
N ALA A 301 15.93 10.08 17.11
CA ALA A 301 15.69 8.64 17.10
C ALA A 301 16.77 7.81 16.40
N ARG A 302 17.68 8.43 15.66
CA ARG A 302 18.80 7.78 14.96
C ARG A 302 20.12 7.79 15.72
N LEU A 303 20.22 8.55 16.83
CA LEU A 303 21.46 8.75 17.57
C LEU A 303 21.30 8.20 19.00
N PRO A 304 21.79 6.96 19.29
CA PRO A 304 21.60 6.31 20.59
C PRO A 304 22.06 7.16 21.78
N GLN A 305 23.16 7.91 21.62
CA GLN A 305 23.70 8.77 22.68
C GLN A 305 22.76 9.94 22.99
N VAL A 306 22.09 10.50 21.97
CA VAL A 306 21.12 11.59 22.14
C VAL A 306 19.83 11.05 22.73
N ASP A 307 19.38 9.88 22.28
CA ASP A 307 18.20 9.18 22.81
C ASP A 307 18.37 8.89 24.32
N GLU A 308 19.50 8.32 24.73
CA GLU A 308 19.80 8.05 26.14
C GLU A 308 19.89 9.34 27.00
N TRP A 309 20.47 10.39 26.44
CA TRP A 309 20.53 11.67 27.12
C TRP A 309 19.14 12.29 27.33
N LEU A 310 18.28 12.30 26.33
CA LEU A 310 16.91 12.78 26.43
C LEU A 310 16.07 11.92 27.38
N ARG A 311 16.27 10.58 27.35
CA ARG A 311 15.65 9.67 28.32
C ARG A 311 16.04 10.05 29.76
N GLY A 312 17.28 10.45 29.99
CA GLY A 312 17.73 11.00 31.29
C GLY A 312 17.03 12.31 31.67
N VAL A 313 16.70 13.17 30.69
CA VAL A 313 15.88 14.38 30.93
C VAL A 313 14.45 13.99 31.28
N ALA A 314 13.85 13.04 30.54
CA ALA A 314 12.49 12.54 30.77
C ALA A 314 12.30 12.00 32.19
N ARG A 315 13.21 11.11 32.64
CA ARG A 315 13.18 10.56 34.02
C ARG A 315 13.19 11.64 35.10
N ARG A 316 13.93 12.75 34.91
CA ARG A 316 13.92 13.88 35.85
C ARG A 316 12.58 14.60 35.85
N LEU A 317 11.93 14.75 34.71
CA LEU A 317 10.62 15.39 34.62
C LEU A 317 9.51 14.50 35.23
N GLU A 318 9.60 13.19 35.10
CA GLU A 318 8.66 12.22 35.70
C GLU A 318 8.68 12.24 37.23
N SER A 319 9.77 12.70 37.85
CA SER A 319 9.87 12.86 39.32
C SER A 319 8.96 13.96 39.90
N GLY A 320 8.29 14.74 39.06
CA GLY A 320 7.35 15.78 39.52
C GLY A 320 5.95 15.58 38.87
N PRO A 321 4.89 15.98 39.57
CA PRO A 321 3.52 15.76 39.12
C PRO A 321 3.22 16.61 37.87
N ASP A 322 2.67 15.96 36.84
CA ASP A 322 2.13 16.58 35.61
C ASP A 322 3.13 17.49 34.85
N LEU A 323 4.46 17.34 35.02
CA LEU A 323 5.41 18.24 34.39
C LEU A 323 5.48 18.01 32.86
N VAL A 324 5.40 16.78 32.39
CA VAL A 324 5.37 16.44 30.97
C VAL A 324 4.10 17.02 30.32
N THR A 325 2.93 16.78 30.92
CA THR A 325 1.65 17.33 30.46
C THR A 325 1.64 18.85 30.44
N THR A 326 2.28 19.45 31.46
CA THR A 326 2.41 20.91 31.55
C THR A 326 3.27 21.48 30.41
N LEU A 327 4.40 20.84 30.09
CA LEU A 327 5.24 21.24 28.97
C LEU A 327 4.55 21.07 27.63
N ASP A 328 3.86 19.97 27.43
CA ASP A 328 3.08 19.74 26.19
C ASP A 328 2.05 20.86 25.97
N ALA A 329 1.22 21.12 26.98
CA ALA A 329 0.27 22.21 26.92
C ALA A 329 0.93 23.58 26.72
N TYR A 330 2.07 23.82 27.37
CA TYR A 330 2.80 25.08 27.26
C TYR A 330 3.30 25.33 25.84
N TYR A 331 3.84 24.31 25.18
CA TYR A 331 4.33 24.42 23.80
C TYR A 331 3.20 24.45 22.79
N ARG A 332 2.10 23.69 23.00
CA ARG A 332 0.90 23.73 22.14
C ARG A 332 0.19 25.10 22.15
N HIS A 333 0.36 25.87 23.20
CA HIS A 333 -0.20 27.21 23.31
C HIS A 333 0.87 28.30 23.09
N ASP A 334 1.91 28.03 22.30
CA ASP A 334 2.97 28.97 21.94
C ASP A 334 3.59 29.67 23.15
N MET A 335 3.76 28.93 24.24
CA MET A 335 4.32 29.41 25.51
C MET A 335 3.49 30.53 26.19
N ASN A 336 2.23 30.69 25.80
CA ASN A 336 1.29 31.60 26.40
C ASN A 336 0.78 31.06 27.75
N ARG A 337 1.19 31.66 28.85
CA ARG A 337 0.90 31.19 30.22
C ARG A 337 -0.59 31.20 30.55
N LEU A 338 -1.35 32.20 30.10
CA LEU A 338 -2.78 32.30 30.39
C LEU A 338 -3.55 31.22 29.68
N ASN A 339 -3.30 31.03 28.37
CA ASN A 339 -3.93 29.99 27.56
C ASN A 339 -3.55 28.60 28.09
N THR A 340 -2.28 28.40 28.47
CA THR A 340 -1.83 27.10 29.04
C THR A 340 -2.52 26.79 30.36
N ALA A 341 -2.58 27.77 31.29
CA ALA A 341 -3.26 27.59 32.57
C ALA A 341 -4.76 27.29 32.40
N GLY A 342 -5.42 27.97 31.46
CA GLY A 342 -6.80 27.71 31.10
C GLY A 342 -7.01 26.31 30.53
N ALA A 343 -6.17 25.86 29.60
CA ALA A 343 -6.25 24.53 28.99
C ALA A 343 -5.99 23.40 30.01
N LEU A 344 -5.16 23.63 30.99
CA LEU A 344 -4.87 22.67 32.08
C LEU A 344 -5.87 22.76 33.25
N HIS A 345 -6.81 23.71 33.22
CA HIS A 345 -7.75 23.99 34.33
C HIS A 345 -7.04 24.25 35.66
N ILE A 346 -5.89 24.97 35.65
CA ILE A 346 -5.10 25.33 36.84
C ILE A 346 -4.97 26.85 36.97
N HIS A 347 -4.68 27.29 38.20
CA HIS A 347 -4.37 28.70 38.43
C HIS A 347 -3.00 29.08 37.81
N PRO A 348 -2.82 30.29 37.24
CA PRO A 348 -1.53 30.74 36.66
C PRO A 348 -0.33 30.59 37.59
N ARG A 349 -0.50 30.81 38.89
CA ARG A 349 0.57 30.61 39.91
C ARG A 349 1.00 29.12 39.97
N THR A 350 0.09 28.17 39.80
CA THR A 350 0.40 26.75 39.74
C THR A 350 1.22 26.43 38.51
N LEU A 351 0.90 27.03 37.36
CA LEU A 351 1.71 26.91 36.15
C LEU A 351 3.11 27.46 36.36
N ASP A 352 3.26 28.67 36.95
CA ASP A 352 4.56 29.26 37.25
C ASP A 352 5.39 28.39 38.21
N TYR A 353 4.75 27.78 39.19
CA TYR A 353 5.41 26.81 40.08
C TYR A 353 5.91 25.58 39.31
N ARG A 354 5.07 24.99 38.44
CA ARG A 354 5.45 23.84 37.63
C ARG A 354 6.61 24.18 36.67
N LEU A 355 6.54 25.31 35.98
CA LEU A 355 7.63 25.77 35.09
C LEU A 355 8.94 26.00 35.84
N ARG A 356 8.89 26.54 37.06
CA ARG A 356 10.07 26.68 37.93
C ARG A 356 10.64 25.31 38.32
N ARG A 357 9.75 24.36 38.67
CA ARG A 357 10.14 22.99 39.02
C ARG A 357 10.80 22.26 37.85
N ILE A 358 10.29 22.47 36.63
CA ILE A 358 10.92 21.96 35.40
C ILE A 358 12.34 22.52 35.27
N ARG A 359 12.52 23.81 35.46
CA ARG A 359 13.85 24.44 35.41
C ARG A 359 14.82 23.84 36.44
N GLU A 360 14.36 23.60 37.65
CA GLU A 360 15.18 22.98 38.71
C GLU A 360 15.60 21.57 38.36
N LEU A 361 14.68 20.74 37.86
CA LEU A 361 14.91 19.34 37.54
C LEU A 361 15.70 19.12 36.23
N ALA A 362 15.34 19.87 35.19
CA ALA A 362 15.96 19.72 33.87
C ALA A 362 17.23 20.59 33.70
N GLY A 363 17.46 21.57 34.58
CA GLY A 363 18.60 22.50 34.48
C GLY A 363 18.47 23.52 33.33
N MET A 364 17.24 23.71 32.78
CA MET A 364 17.00 24.65 31.69
C MET A 364 15.61 25.27 31.77
N ASP A 365 15.49 26.53 31.33
CA ASP A 365 14.23 27.26 31.32
C ASP A 365 13.39 26.80 30.11
N ALA A 366 12.12 26.47 30.34
CA ALA A 366 11.20 25.96 29.31
C ALA A 366 10.93 26.97 28.16
N GLY A 367 11.02 28.29 28.45
CA GLY A 367 10.84 29.35 27.45
C GLY A 367 12.14 29.76 26.75
N SER A 368 13.30 29.22 27.14
CA SER A 368 14.55 29.51 26.45
C SER A 368 14.69 28.74 25.14
N TYR A 369 15.45 29.28 24.18
CA TYR A 369 15.71 28.59 22.90
C TYR A 369 16.23 27.14 23.08
N ARG A 370 17.16 26.95 24.05
CA ARG A 370 17.66 25.62 24.41
C ARG A 370 16.56 24.74 25.02
N GLY A 371 15.75 25.33 25.93
CA GLY A 371 14.67 24.62 26.60
C GLY A 371 13.60 24.15 25.61
N VAL A 372 13.15 25.00 24.71
CA VAL A 372 12.16 24.64 23.68
C VAL A 372 12.64 23.45 22.86
N ARG A 373 13.87 23.45 22.38
CA ARG A 373 14.43 22.35 21.56
C ARG A 373 14.58 21.05 22.35
N VAL A 374 15.10 21.09 23.53
CA VAL A 374 15.43 19.89 24.32
C VAL A 374 14.18 19.35 25.02
N LEU A 375 13.45 20.18 25.71
CA LEU A 375 12.27 19.76 26.46
C LEU A 375 11.12 19.44 25.50
N GLY A 376 10.99 20.16 24.37
CA GLY A 376 10.02 19.85 23.32
C GLY A 376 10.24 18.46 22.75
N ALA A 377 11.46 18.14 22.30
CA ALA A 377 11.80 16.81 21.80
C ALA A 377 11.62 15.72 22.88
N THR A 378 12.00 16.01 24.14
CA THR A 378 11.81 15.06 25.25
C THR A 378 10.34 14.75 25.47
N VAL A 379 9.47 15.77 25.54
CA VAL A 379 8.03 15.62 25.76
C VAL A 379 7.39 14.82 24.62
N ALA A 380 7.71 15.17 23.37
CA ALA A 380 7.18 14.47 22.21
C ALA A 380 7.52 12.97 22.23
N LEU A 381 8.77 12.61 22.59
CA LEU A 381 9.21 11.21 22.66
C LEU A 381 8.57 10.45 23.84
N VAL A 382 8.35 11.11 25.00
CA VAL A 382 7.59 10.51 26.13
C VAL A 382 6.15 10.23 25.71
N LEU A 383 5.48 11.21 25.10
CA LEU A 383 4.09 11.07 24.65
C LEU A 383 3.93 10.07 23.48
N ALA A 384 4.98 9.83 22.72
CA ALA A 384 5.03 8.76 21.71
C ALA A 384 5.19 7.36 22.34
N GLY A 385 5.35 7.24 23.64
CA GLY A 385 5.59 5.96 24.34
C GLY A 385 6.93 5.32 24.01
N ARG A 386 7.94 6.11 23.61
CA ARG A 386 9.22 5.60 23.12
C ARG A 386 10.01 4.87 24.20
N TRP A 387 9.85 5.25 25.45
CA TRP A 387 10.66 4.74 26.58
C TRP A 387 9.83 3.96 27.62
N ASN A 388 8.57 3.68 27.31
CA ASN A 388 7.67 2.84 28.13
C ASN A 388 7.92 1.36 27.88
#